data_49a2aad5a742bfe88c057b5cf3007ed6
#
_entry.id   49a2aad5a742bfe88c057b5cf3007ed6
#
_cell.length_a   1.000
_cell.length_b   1.000
_cell.length_c   1.000
_cell.angle_alpha   90.00
_cell.angle_beta   90.00
_cell.angle_gamma   90.00
#
_symmetry.space_group_name_H-M   'P 1'
#
loop_
_entity.id
_entity.type
_entity.pdbx_description
1 polymer ?
#
loop_
_entity_poly.entity_id
_entity_poly.type
_entity_poly.pdbx_seq_one_letter_code
_entity_poly.pdbx_strand_id
1 'polypeptide(L)'
;MKKDIRVGDTLIGGTAPITIQSMCNTPTEDVDATMEQIRRLEDAGCEIIRLTVPDENAVEGFREIKRRTRIPVVADIHFDYRMAIAAIDAGADKIRINPGNIGGEENVRAVVRKAAECHVPIRVGVNGGSLERDILARYGRVTARGLAESALRNVALLEKFDFDDIVISLKSSDVKINFDAYRIVNEESDYPLHIGVTEAGTPARGKIKSAAGIGALLLEGIGSTMRVSLTADPVEEIHFAKALLTSLGIREEGIQVVSCPTCGRTQVKLEKIAEEVERRAGKLMESGFAGKGIKLAVMGCAVNGPGEAREADYGVACGRGEGLLFAKGKTIKKVKEEDIAEELIRLVKNDRDS
;
A
#
# COMPACT_ATOMS: atom_id res chain seq x y z
N MET A 1 -6.75 -7.32 -19.65
CA MET A 1 -7.20 -6.68 -18.38
C MET A 1 -7.07 -7.74 -17.30
N LYS A 2 -6.60 -7.38 -16.09
CA LYS A 2 -6.47 -8.37 -15.01
C LYS A 2 -7.84 -8.90 -14.59
N LYS A 3 -7.89 -10.18 -14.14
CA LYS A 3 -9.10 -10.79 -13.58
C LYS A 3 -9.58 -10.03 -12.35
N ASP A 4 -10.88 -10.01 -12.13
CA ASP A 4 -11.50 -9.57 -10.89
C ASP A 4 -11.48 -10.72 -9.89
N ILE A 5 -10.95 -10.46 -8.70
CA ILE A 5 -10.91 -11.42 -7.58
C ILE A 5 -11.57 -10.78 -6.36
N ARG A 6 -12.49 -11.49 -5.74
CA ARG A 6 -13.17 -11.04 -4.53
C ARG A 6 -12.45 -11.55 -3.28
N VAL A 7 -12.15 -10.63 -2.36
CA VAL A 7 -11.53 -10.93 -1.07
C VAL A 7 -12.45 -10.39 0.03
N GLY A 8 -13.27 -11.24 0.60
CA GLY A 8 -14.40 -10.81 1.41
C GLY A 8 -15.30 -9.85 0.60
N ASP A 9 -15.56 -8.66 1.13
CA ASP A 9 -16.35 -7.64 0.45
C ASP A 9 -15.52 -6.75 -0.50
N THR A 10 -14.21 -6.92 -0.55
CA THR A 10 -13.31 -6.12 -1.38
C THR A 10 -13.07 -6.79 -2.74
N LEU A 11 -13.29 -6.03 -3.82
CA LEU A 11 -12.92 -6.45 -5.19
C LEU A 11 -11.50 -5.96 -5.48
N ILE A 12 -10.65 -6.84 -6.04
CA ILE A 12 -9.29 -6.51 -6.49
C ILE A 12 -9.09 -6.97 -7.93
N GLY A 13 -8.22 -6.30 -8.67
CA GLY A 13 -8.01 -6.57 -10.11
C GLY A 13 -8.93 -5.75 -11.00
N GLY A 14 -8.99 -6.09 -12.26
CA GLY A 14 -9.83 -5.41 -13.24
C GLY A 14 -9.68 -3.90 -13.25
N THR A 15 -10.78 -3.21 -13.00
CA THR A 15 -10.85 -1.75 -12.85
C THR A 15 -10.97 -1.31 -11.39
N ALA A 16 -10.90 -2.24 -10.43
CA ALA A 16 -10.99 -1.91 -9.01
C ALA A 16 -9.82 -1.01 -8.57
N PRO A 17 -10.05 -0.08 -7.62
CA PRO A 17 -8.99 0.74 -7.06
C PRO A 17 -7.87 -0.11 -6.44
N ILE A 18 -6.63 0.40 -6.49
CA ILE A 18 -5.50 -0.27 -5.85
C ILE A 18 -5.72 -0.30 -4.34
N THR A 19 -5.73 -1.49 -3.77
CA THR A 19 -6.04 -1.72 -2.35
C THR A 19 -4.77 -1.76 -1.49
N ILE A 20 -4.78 -1.06 -0.36
CA ILE A 20 -3.69 -1.05 0.61
C ILE A 20 -3.88 -2.20 1.60
N GLN A 21 -2.93 -3.12 1.62
CA GLN A 21 -2.87 -4.21 2.58
C GLN A 21 -1.76 -3.97 3.60
N SER A 22 -2.00 -4.28 4.88
CA SER A 22 -0.96 -4.38 5.90
C SER A 22 -0.87 -5.80 6.51
N MET A 23 -0.03 -5.95 7.50
CA MET A 23 0.17 -7.21 8.22
C MET A 23 0.45 -6.90 9.68
N CYS A 24 -0.24 -7.58 10.60
CA CYS A 24 0.06 -7.51 12.02
C CYS A 24 1.42 -8.12 12.33
N ASN A 25 2.09 -7.54 13.31
CA ASN A 25 3.32 -8.06 13.89
C ASN A 25 3.12 -8.61 15.31
N THR A 26 1.88 -8.63 15.80
CA THR A 26 1.46 -9.31 17.01
C THR A 26 1.26 -10.80 16.74
N PRO A 27 1.48 -11.70 17.74
CA PRO A 27 1.09 -13.09 17.63
C PRO A 27 -0.42 -13.23 17.43
N THR A 28 -0.86 -14.07 16.48
CA THR A 28 -2.28 -14.19 16.13
C THR A 28 -3.11 -14.82 17.27
N GLU A 29 -2.51 -15.64 18.12
CA GLU A 29 -3.11 -16.19 19.33
C GLU A 29 -3.37 -15.14 20.42
N ASP A 30 -2.65 -14.01 20.40
CA ASP A 30 -2.96 -12.85 21.26
C ASP A 30 -4.02 -11.99 20.56
N VAL A 31 -5.27 -12.42 20.73
CA VAL A 31 -6.44 -11.82 20.07
C VAL A 31 -6.59 -10.33 20.42
N ASP A 32 -6.42 -9.98 21.70
CA ASP A 32 -6.68 -8.60 22.14
C ASP A 32 -5.61 -7.64 21.64
N ALA A 33 -4.32 -8.00 21.73
CA ALA A 33 -3.25 -7.19 21.16
C ALA A 33 -3.37 -7.06 19.63
N THR A 34 -3.73 -8.16 18.95
CA THR A 34 -3.91 -8.14 17.49
C THR A 34 -5.12 -7.30 17.08
N MET A 35 -6.23 -7.38 17.79
CA MET A 35 -7.41 -6.54 17.52
C MET A 35 -7.15 -5.05 17.76
N GLU A 36 -6.37 -4.70 18.78
CA GLU A 36 -5.97 -3.32 19.00
C GLU A 36 -5.09 -2.81 17.84
N GLN A 37 -4.14 -3.62 17.38
CA GLN A 37 -3.32 -3.26 16.21
C GLN A 37 -4.16 -3.13 14.94
N ILE A 38 -5.13 -4.04 14.71
CA ILE A 38 -6.03 -3.97 13.56
C ILE A 38 -6.84 -2.67 13.57
N ARG A 39 -7.42 -2.26 14.71
CA ARG A 39 -8.17 -1.00 14.81
C ARG A 39 -7.31 0.21 14.43
N ARG A 40 -6.07 0.27 14.95
CA ARG A 40 -5.12 1.34 14.59
C ARG A 40 -4.81 1.35 13.08
N LEU A 41 -4.71 0.18 12.47
CA LEU A 41 -4.46 0.05 11.03
C LEU A 41 -5.70 0.41 10.21
N GLU A 42 -6.90 0.00 10.64
CA GLU A 42 -8.18 0.41 10.02
C GLU A 42 -8.34 1.93 10.07
N ASP A 43 -8.12 2.55 11.23
CA ASP A 43 -8.21 4.01 11.43
C ASP A 43 -7.20 4.76 10.53
N ALA A 44 -6.02 4.18 10.30
CA ALA A 44 -5.03 4.72 9.35
C ALA A 44 -5.44 4.55 7.87
N GLY A 45 -6.42 3.67 7.57
CA GLY A 45 -6.93 3.39 6.23
C GLY A 45 -6.40 2.09 5.60
N CYS A 46 -6.08 1.09 6.41
CA CYS A 46 -5.82 -0.27 5.95
C CYS A 46 -7.13 -0.89 5.41
N GLU A 47 -7.06 -1.49 4.22
CA GLU A 47 -8.24 -2.03 3.54
C GLU A 47 -8.27 -3.57 3.54
N ILE A 48 -7.13 -4.22 3.74
CA ILE A 48 -7.01 -5.67 3.89
C ILE A 48 -5.93 -5.94 4.95
N ILE A 49 -6.20 -6.79 5.91
CA ILE A 49 -5.21 -7.17 6.93
C ILE A 49 -4.72 -8.61 6.75
N ARG A 50 -3.45 -8.87 7.03
CA ARG A 50 -2.85 -10.20 6.99
C ARG A 50 -2.33 -10.61 8.36
N LEU A 51 -2.62 -11.85 8.75
CA LEU A 51 -2.20 -12.48 9.99
C LEU A 51 -1.39 -13.74 9.68
N THR A 52 -0.36 -14.01 10.46
CA THR A 52 0.41 -15.26 10.37
C THR A 52 -0.32 -16.38 11.09
N VAL A 53 -0.45 -17.55 10.47
CA VAL A 53 -1.11 -18.73 11.07
C VAL A 53 -0.13 -19.91 11.04
N PRO A 54 0.78 -20.00 12.04
CA PRO A 54 1.79 -21.05 12.10
C PRO A 54 1.29 -22.37 12.67
N ASP A 55 0.27 -22.37 13.52
CA ASP A 55 -0.21 -23.52 14.29
C ASP A 55 -1.71 -23.42 14.64
N GLU A 56 -2.22 -24.43 15.35
CA GLU A 56 -3.63 -24.54 15.73
C GLU A 56 -4.08 -23.43 16.70
N ASN A 57 -3.22 -22.95 17.60
CA ASN A 57 -3.55 -21.85 18.51
C ASN A 57 -3.78 -20.56 17.72
N ALA A 58 -2.94 -20.32 16.73
CA ALA A 58 -3.12 -19.18 15.82
C ALA A 58 -4.40 -19.31 14.98
N VAL A 59 -4.85 -20.53 14.63
CA VAL A 59 -6.15 -20.73 13.94
C VAL A 59 -7.31 -20.31 14.82
N GLU A 60 -7.31 -20.66 16.09
CA GLU A 60 -8.37 -20.27 17.02
C GLU A 60 -8.38 -18.75 17.25
N GLY A 61 -7.20 -18.14 17.42
CA GLY A 61 -7.05 -16.69 17.49
C GLY A 61 -7.55 -16.01 16.21
N PHE A 62 -7.20 -16.55 15.03
CA PHE A 62 -7.65 -16.07 13.73
C PHE A 62 -9.17 -16.09 13.61
N ARG A 63 -9.82 -17.18 14.03
CA ARG A 63 -11.28 -17.33 14.04
C ARG A 63 -11.96 -16.23 14.84
N GLU A 64 -11.46 -15.95 16.03
CA GLU A 64 -12.02 -14.90 16.90
C GLU A 64 -11.77 -13.49 16.33
N ILE A 65 -10.58 -13.23 15.83
CA ILE A 65 -10.23 -11.96 15.17
C ILE A 65 -11.15 -11.73 13.98
N LYS A 66 -11.35 -12.75 13.12
CA LYS A 66 -12.20 -12.63 11.93
C LYS A 66 -13.64 -12.23 12.25
N ARG A 67 -14.20 -12.73 13.37
CA ARG A 67 -15.56 -12.34 13.81
C ARG A 67 -15.67 -10.88 14.23
N ARG A 68 -14.56 -10.28 14.67
CA ARG A 68 -14.50 -8.91 15.24
C ARG A 68 -13.98 -7.88 14.25
N THR A 69 -13.37 -8.31 13.16
CA THR A 69 -12.74 -7.44 12.14
C THR A 69 -13.73 -7.07 11.05
N ARG A 70 -13.70 -5.81 10.60
CA ARG A 70 -14.59 -5.28 9.56
C ARG A 70 -13.99 -5.38 8.15
N ILE A 71 -12.67 -5.37 8.04
CA ILE A 71 -11.95 -5.49 6.77
C ILE A 71 -11.60 -6.96 6.48
N PRO A 72 -11.37 -7.33 5.22
CA PRO A 72 -10.96 -8.69 4.85
C PRO A 72 -9.68 -9.13 5.56
N VAL A 73 -9.66 -10.38 6.03
CA VAL A 73 -8.53 -10.98 6.76
C VAL A 73 -7.88 -12.08 5.92
N VAL A 74 -6.57 -11.95 5.71
CA VAL A 74 -5.74 -12.90 4.95
C VAL A 74 -4.94 -13.77 5.90
N ALA A 75 -5.05 -15.09 5.77
CA ALA A 75 -4.19 -16.02 6.50
C ALA A 75 -2.88 -16.27 5.75
N ASP A 76 -1.76 -16.05 6.42
CA ASP A 76 -0.41 -16.26 5.88
C ASP A 76 0.16 -17.60 6.36
N ILE A 77 0.21 -18.57 5.45
CA ILE A 77 0.64 -19.93 5.71
C ILE A 77 2.01 -20.19 5.11
N HIS A 78 2.95 -20.72 5.90
CA HIS A 78 4.33 -20.88 5.45
C HIS A 78 4.67 -22.31 5.03
N PHE A 79 4.30 -23.34 5.83
CA PHE A 79 4.79 -24.70 5.62
C PHE A 79 3.73 -25.79 5.72
N ASP A 80 2.73 -25.64 6.59
CA ASP A 80 1.76 -26.69 6.86
C ASP A 80 0.44 -26.42 6.12
N TYR A 81 0.13 -27.27 5.12
CA TYR A 81 -1.10 -27.19 4.34
C TYR A 81 -2.37 -27.36 5.21
N ARG A 82 -2.28 -28.07 6.35
CA ARG A 82 -3.41 -28.25 7.27
C ARG A 82 -3.84 -26.94 7.88
N MET A 83 -2.88 -26.06 8.16
CA MET A 83 -3.15 -24.70 8.66
C MET A 83 -3.86 -23.85 7.60
N ALA A 84 -3.57 -24.07 6.31
CA ALA A 84 -4.30 -23.40 5.22
C ALA A 84 -5.77 -23.82 5.22
N ILE A 85 -6.06 -25.12 5.32
CA ILE A 85 -7.42 -25.64 5.39
C ILE A 85 -8.14 -25.14 6.65
N ALA A 86 -7.49 -25.22 7.81
CA ALA A 86 -8.05 -24.77 9.08
C ALA A 86 -8.34 -23.24 9.09
N ALA A 87 -7.47 -22.43 8.47
CA ALA A 87 -7.70 -21.00 8.33
C ALA A 87 -8.89 -20.67 7.41
N ILE A 88 -9.10 -21.46 6.34
CA ILE A 88 -10.30 -21.34 5.50
C ILE A 88 -11.55 -21.67 6.33
N ASP A 89 -11.53 -22.75 7.12
CA ASP A 89 -12.64 -23.12 8.02
C ASP A 89 -12.85 -22.08 9.14
N ALA A 90 -11.82 -21.36 9.51
CA ALA A 90 -11.90 -20.23 10.45
C ALA A 90 -12.45 -18.95 9.83
N GLY A 91 -12.73 -18.94 8.51
CA GLY A 91 -13.36 -17.83 7.79
C GLY A 91 -12.38 -16.87 7.12
N ALA A 92 -11.17 -17.31 6.75
CA ALA A 92 -10.24 -16.48 5.99
C ALA A 92 -10.86 -15.99 4.67
N ASP A 93 -10.74 -14.69 4.38
CA ASP A 93 -11.20 -14.11 3.11
C ASP A 93 -10.21 -14.35 1.96
N LYS A 94 -8.99 -14.68 2.26
CA LYS A 94 -7.94 -15.09 1.34
C LYS A 94 -6.87 -15.85 2.11
N ILE A 95 -6.22 -16.81 1.49
CA ILE A 95 -4.99 -17.39 2.03
C ILE A 95 -3.79 -16.96 1.21
N ARG A 96 -2.63 -16.87 1.85
CA ARG A 96 -1.34 -16.71 1.18
C ARG A 96 -0.49 -17.93 1.44
N ILE A 97 -0.07 -18.58 0.38
CA ILE A 97 0.82 -19.73 0.41
C ILE A 97 1.96 -19.57 -0.59
N ASN A 98 3.01 -20.34 -0.41
CA ASN A 98 3.91 -20.71 -1.48
C ASN A 98 3.68 -22.22 -1.74
N PRO A 99 3.03 -22.61 -2.85
CA PRO A 99 2.72 -24.00 -3.14
C PRO A 99 3.94 -24.92 -3.08
N GLY A 100 5.12 -24.43 -3.42
CA GLY A 100 6.38 -25.17 -3.32
C GLY A 100 6.84 -25.48 -1.89
N ASN A 101 6.27 -24.81 -0.85
CA ASN A 101 6.69 -24.96 0.54
C ASN A 101 5.71 -25.74 1.42
N ILE A 102 4.46 -25.95 0.95
CA ILE A 102 3.41 -26.61 1.78
C ILE A 102 3.37 -28.14 1.61
N GLY A 103 4.35 -28.68 0.91
CA GLY A 103 4.50 -30.12 0.67
C GLY A 103 4.25 -30.53 -0.77
N GLY A 104 3.95 -31.82 -0.97
CA GLY A 104 3.74 -32.38 -2.31
C GLY A 104 2.43 -31.93 -2.96
N GLU A 105 2.27 -32.31 -4.22
CA GLU A 105 1.10 -31.96 -5.07
C GLU A 105 -0.24 -32.33 -4.44
N GLU A 106 -0.33 -33.44 -3.70
CA GLU A 106 -1.55 -33.86 -3.00
C GLU A 106 -1.97 -32.88 -1.91
N ASN A 107 -1.01 -32.28 -1.20
CA ASN A 107 -1.29 -31.26 -0.20
C ASN A 107 -1.83 -29.98 -0.85
N VAL A 108 -1.24 -29.59 -1.98
CA VAL A 108 -1.72 -28.45 -2.77
C VAL A 108 -3.13 -28.70 -3.26
N ARG A 109 -3.40 -29.91 -3.79
CA ARG A 109 -4.76 -30.33 -4.23
C ARG A 109 -5.77 -30.22 -3.09
N ALA A 110 -5.43 -30.68 -1.89
CA ALA A 110 -6.32 -30.59 -0.73
C ALA A 110 -6.67 -29.14 -0.37
N VAL A 111 -5.68 -28.24 -0.36
CA VAL A 111 -5.88 -26.80 -0.12
C VAL A 111 -6.75 -26.18 -1.21
N VAL A 112 -6.44 -26.45 -2.47
CA VAL A 112 -7.18 -25.91 -3.63
C VAL A 112 -8.64 -26.35 -3.58
N ARG A 113 -8.92 -27.64 -3.34
CA ARG A 113 -10.29 -28.15 -3.21
C ARG A 113 -11.04 -27.39 -2.11
N LYS A 114 -10.44 -27.24 -0.94
CA LYS A 114 -11.06 -26.52 0.17
C LYS A 114 -11.29 -25.03 -0.16
N ALA A 115 -10.33 -24.38 -0.80
CA ALA A 115 -10.44 -23.00 -1.23
C ALA A 115 -11.59 -22.80 -2.25
N ALA A 116 -11.70 -23.72 -3.23
CA ALA A 116 -12.78 -23.71 -4.22
C ALA A 116 -14.16 -23.92 -3.58
N GLU A 117 -14.29 -24.91 -2.67
CA GLU A 117 -15.52 -25.17 -1.92
C GLU A 117 -16.03 -23.97 -1.12
N CYS A 118 -15.10 -23.17 -0.59
CA CYS A 118 -15.39 -21.99 0.25
C CYS A 118 -15.30 -20.66 -0.50
N HIS A 119 -14.99 -20.66 -1.79
CA HIS A 119 -14.77 -19.45 -2.61
C HIS A 119 -13.70 -18.52 -2.01
N VAL A 120 -12.63 -19.08 -1.48
CA VAL A 120 -11.51 -18.35 -0.88
C VAL A 120 -10.35 -18.25 -1.88
N PRO A 121 -9.98 -17.06 -2.36
CA PRO A 121 -8.88 -16.89 -3.30
C PRO A 121 -7.53 -17.23 -2.66
N ILE A 122 -6.62 -17.71 -3.50
CA ILE A 122 -5.26 -18.07 -3.09
C ILE A 122 -4.28 -17.05 -3.64
N ARG A 123 -3.47 -16.45 -2.75
CA ARG A 123 -2.30 -15.69 -3.18
C ARG A 123 -1.07 -16.56 -3.21
N VAL A 124 -0.55 -16.77 -4.41
CA VAL A 124 0.77 -17.36 -4.65
C VAL A 124 1.84 -16.32 -4.27
N GLY A 125 2.66 -16.62 -3.27
CA GLY A 125 3.69 -15.70 -2.78
C GLY A 125 5.09 -16.25 -2.95
N VAL A 126 5.86 -15.70 -3.88
CA VAL A 126 7.26 -16.04 -4.11
C VAL A 126 8.17 -14.93 -3.57
N ASN A 127 9.24 -15.32 -2.91
CA ASN A 127 10.29 -14.40 -2.46
C ASN A 127 11.66 -14.87 -2.98
N GLY A 128 12.58 -13.94 -3.21
CA GLY A 128 13.93 -14.27 -3.69
C GLY A 128 14.67 -15.27 -2.80
N GLY A 129 14.45 -15.23 -1.48
CA GLY A 129 15.06 -16.17 -0.52
C GLY A 129 14.46 -17.58 -0.50
N SER A 130 13.36 -17.83 -1.22
CA SER A 130 12.66 -19.12 -1.24
C SER A 130 12.47 -19.70 -2.65
N LEU A 131 13.36 -19.32 -3.59
CA LEU A 131 13.35 -19.89 -4.92
C LEU A 131 13.72 -21.38 -4.90
N GLU A 132 13.10 -22.14 -5.78
CA GLU A 132 13.34 -23.57 -5.98
C GLU A 132 14.79 -23.81 -6.42
N ARG A 133 15.38 -24.92 -5.94
CA ARG A 133 16.80 -25.26 -6.17
C ARG A 133 17.15 -25.42 -7.63
N ASP A 134 16.26 -25.96 -8.45
CA ASP A 134 16.44 -26.14 -9.89
C ASP A 134 16.46 -24.80 -10.64
N ILE A 135 15.64 -23.83 -10.22
CA ILE A 135 15.64 -22.48 -10.76
C ILE A 135 16.94 -21.76 -10.38
N LEU A 136 17.33 -21.83 -9.09
CA LEU A 136 18.61 -21.26 -8.65
C LEU A 136 19.81 -21.88 -9.36
N ALA A 137 19.81 -23.20 -9.59
CA ALA A 137 20.87 -23.88 -10.35
C ALA A 137 20.94 -23.40 -11.81
N ARG A 138 19.79 -23.15 -12.44
CA ARG A 138 19.71 -22.68 -13.84
C ARG A 138 20.22 -21.27 -14.01
N TYR A 139 19.86 -20.35 -13.10
CA TYR A 139 20.20 -18.92 -13.20
C TYR A 139 21.45 -18.52 -12.41
N GLY A 140 22.00 -19.41 -11.58
CA GLY A 140 23.18 -19.18 -10.73
C GLY A 140 22.97 -18.21 -9.56
N ARG A 141 21.86 -17.46 -9.58
CA ARG A 141 21.46 -16.46 -8.55
C ARG A 141 19.98 -16.12 -8.68
N VAL A 142 19.48 -15.32 -7.75
CA VAL A 142 18.14 -14.70 -7.88
C VAL A 142 18.13 -13.73 -9.05
N THR A 143 17.22 -13.95 -9.99
CA THR A 143 17.01 -13.10 -11.18
C THR A 143 15.53 -12.79 -11.35
N ALA A 144 15.21 -11.73 -12.09
CA ALA A 144 13.83 -11.38 -12.42
C ALA A 144 13.10 -12.54 -13.14
N ARG A 145 13.75 -13.14 -14.13
CA ARG A 145 13.19 -14.29 -14.88
C ARG A 145 12.99 -15.51 -13.99
N GLY A 146 13.93 -15.79 -13.08
CA GLY A 146 13.80 -16.90 -12.12
C GLY A 146 12.65 -16.71 -11.15
N LEU A 147 12.44 -15.48 -10.64
CA LEU A 147 11.27 -15.16 -9.79
C LEU A 147 9.95 -15.30 -10.55
N ALA A 148 9.89 -14.80 -11.79
CA ALA A 148 8.73 -14.92 -12.65
C ALA A 148 8.41 -16.39 -12.96
N GLU A 149 9.42 -17.17 -13.35
CA GLU A 149 9.28 -18.62 -13.63
C GLU A 149 8.76 -19.36 -12.39
N SER A 150 9.29 -19.09 -11.20
CA SER A 150 8.80 -19.68 -9.96
C SER A 150 7.33 -19.35 -9.71
N ALA A 151 6.94 -18.09 -9.86
CA ALA A 151 5.55 -17.66 -9.65
C ALA A 151 4.60 -18.33 -10.64
N LEU A 152 4.92 -18.32 -11.93
CA LEU A 152 4.09 -18.91 -12.98
C LEU A 152 4.00 -20.44 -12.86
N ARG A 153 5.08 -21.12 -12.46
CA ARG A 153 5.08 -22.56 -12.16
C ARG A 153 4.11 -22.88 -11.00
N ASN A 154 4.13 -22.08 -9.96
CA ASN A 154 3.21 -22.25 -8.83
C ASN A 154 1.75 -21.92 -9.18
N VAL A 155 1.52 -20.97 -10.08
CA VAL A 155 0.19 -20.69 -10.64
C VAL A 155 -0.30 -21.87 -11.46
N ALA A 156 0.49 -22.38 -12.40
CA ALA A 156 0.16 -23.52 -13.23
C ALA A 156 -0.18 -24.77 -12.40
N LEU A 157 0.43 -24.92 -11.22
CA LEU A 157 0.08 -26.01 -10.30
C LEU A 157 -1.33 -25.86 -9.73
N LEU A 158 -1.81 -24.65 -9.45
CA LEU A 158 -3.19 -24.41 -9.01
C LEU A 158 -4.17 -24.59 -10.17
N GLU A 159 -3.84 -24.08 -11.36
CA GLU A 159 -4.64 -24.23 -12.59
C GLU A 159 -4.81 -25.71 -12.98
N LYS A 160 -3.82 -26.56 -12.74
CA LYS A 160 -3.92 -28.04 -12.93
C LYS A 160 -5.07 -28.67 -12.16
N PHE A 161 -5.53 -28.02 -11.10
CA PHE A 161 -6.67 -28.44 -10.28
C PHE A 161 -7.93 -27.60 -10.54
N ASP A 162 -8.03 -26.98 -11.72
CA ASP A 162 -9.14 -26.15 -12.16
C ASP A 162 -9.43 -24.96 -11.22
N PHE A 163 -8.37 -24.38 -10.63
CA PHE A 163 -8.48 -23.24 -9.70
C PHE A 163 -7.90 -21.97 -10.34
N ASP A 164 -8.69 -20.90 -10.37
CA ASP A 164 -8.34 -19.65 -11.03
C ASP A 164 -8.65 -18.38 -10.23
N ASP A 165 -9.08 -18.52 -8.97
CA ASP A 165 -9.19 -17.41 -8.01
C ASP A 165 -7.81 -17.09 -7.41
N ILE A 166 -6.89 -16.67 -8.26
CA ILE A 166 -5.46 -16.52 -7.95
C ILE A 166 -5.03 -15.06 -7.92
N VAL A 167 -4.21 -14.71 -6.92
CA VAL A 167 -3.45 -13.46 -6.85
C VAL A 167 -1.97 -13.81 -6.84
N ILE A 168 -1.13 -13.05 -7.54
CA ILE A 168 0.31 -13.33 -7.59
C ILE A 168 1.08 -12.26 -6.83
N SER A 169 2.08 -12.67 -6.06
CA SER A 169 3.07 -11.78 -5.48
C SER A 169 4.48 -12.36 -5.59
N LEU A 170 5.38 -11.56 -6.14
CA LEU A 170 6.81 -11.86 -6.17
C LEU A 170 7.54 -10.70 -5.50
N LYS A 171 8.44 -11.01 -4.57
CA LYS A 171 9.11 -9.96 -3.82
C LYS A 171 10.62 -10.19 -3.78
N SER A 172 11.34 -9.12 -4.05
CA SER A 172 12.79 -9.04 -3.89
C SER A 172 13.14 -7.79 -3.07
N SER A 173 14.27 -7.83 -2.39
CA SER A 173 14.88 -6.65 -1.76
C SER A 173 15.66 -5.78 -2.75
N ASP A 174 15.99 -6.34 -3.93
CA ASP A 174 16.53 -5.61 -5.06
C ASP A 174 15.41 -5.02 -5.90
N VAL A 175 15.36 -3.68 -5.96
CA VAL A 175 14.27 -2.93 -6.60
C VAL A 175 14.20 -3.23 -8.11
N LYS A 176 15.36 -3.36 -8.78
CA LYS A 176 15.37 -3.62 -10.22
C LYS A 176 14.90 -5.04 -10.54
N ILE A 177 15.41 -6.04 -9.81
CA ILE A 177 14.95 -7.43 -9.96
C ILE A 177 13.45 -7.52 -9.68
N ASN A 178 12.98 -6.84 -8.63
CA ASN A 178 11.56 -6.78 -8.25
C ASN A 178 10.71 -6.21 -9.38
N PHE A 179 11.10 -5.06 -9.92
CA PHE A 179 10.41 -4.38 -11.00
C PHE A 179 10.34 -5.23 -12.27
N ASP A 180 11.50 -5.73 -12.73
CA ASP A 180 11.57 -6.55 -13.94
C ASP A 180 10.74 -7.84 -13.80
N ALA A 181 10.75 -8.49 -12.62
CA ALA A 181 9.99 -9.70 -12.36
C ALA A 181 8.47 -9.48 -12.45
N TYR A 182 7.96 -8.38 -11.86
CA TYR A 182 6.55 -8.03 -11.97
C TYR A 182 6.14 -7.70 -13.40
N ARG A 183 6.99 -7.03 -14.19
CA ARG A 183 6.70 -6.78 -15.61
C ARG A 183 6.54 -8.08 -16.39
N ILE A 184 7.47 -9.02 -16.22
CA ILE A 184 7.41 -10.34 -16.88
C ILE A 184 6.08 -11.04 -16.54
N VAL A 185 5.73 -11.13 -15.26
CA VAL A 185 4.48 -11.80 -14.86
C VAL A 185 3.25 -11.01 -15.29
N ASN A 186 3.34 -9.68 -15.35
CA ASN A 186 2.24 -8.86 -15.86
C ASN A 186 1.94 -9.13 -17.34
N GLU A 187 2.98 -9.39 -18.15
CA GLU A 187 2.86 -9.72 -19.56
C GLU A 187 2.39 -11.16 -19.79
N GLU A 188 2.82 -12.10 -18.93
CA GLU A 188 2.60 -13.54 -19.09
C GLU A 188 1.35 -14.07 -18.32
N SER A 189 0.62 -13.20 -17.59
CA SER A 189 -0.54 -13.61 -16.75
C SER A 189 -1.60 -12.53 -16.63
N ASP A 190 -2.86 -12.95 -16.58
CA ASP A 190 -4.02 -12.07 -16.36
C ASP A 190 -4.46 -11.98 -14.89
N TYR A 191 -3.77 -12.65 -13.98
CA TYR A 191 -4.09 -12.59 -12.55
C TYR A 191 -3.68 -11.26 -11.92
N PRO A 192 -4.46 -10.74 -10.94
CA PRO A 192 -4.12 -9.53 -10.22
C PRO A 192 -2.82 -9.69 -9.43
N LEU A 193 -2.04 -8.62 -9.36
CA LEU A 193 -0.73 -8.60 -8.73
C LEU A 193 -0.77 -7.87 -7.39
N HIS A 194 -0.25 -8.53 -6.35
CA HIS A 194 0.01 -7.90 -5.06
C HIS A 194 1.46 -7.43 -5.01
N ILE A 195 1.68 -6.14 -5.19
CA ILE A 195 3.01 -5.55 -5.30
C ILE A 195 3.60 -5.12 -3.95
N GLY A 196 4.91 -5.10 -3.88
CA GLY A 196 5.64 -4.63 -2.70
C GLY A 196 7.12 -4.93 -2.83
N VAL A 197 7.93 -4.30 -1.98
CA VAL A 197 9.35 -4.58 -1.82
C VAL A 197 9.54 -5.26 -0.46
N THR A 198 10.24 -6.40 -0.42
CA THR A 198 10.57 -7.07 0.83
C THR A 198 11.88 -6.54 1.41
N GLU A 199 12.03 -6.61 2.75
CA GLU A 199 13.27 -6.20 3.42
C GLU A 199 13.72 -4.78 3.02
N ALA A 200 12.75 -3.86 2.94
CA ALA A 200 13.06 -2.50 2.50
C ALA A 200 13.94 -1.73 3.51
N GLY A 201 13.87 -2.11 4.80
CA GLY A 201 14.68 -1.55 5.87
C GLY A 201 13.94 -0.55 6.75
N THR A 202 14.71 0.26 7.48
CA THR A 202 14.18 1.31 8.37
C THR A 202 13.40 2.39 7.60
N PRO A 203 12.53 3.18 8.25
CA PRO A 203 11.67 4.16 7.57
C PRO A 203 12.40 5.05 6.56
N ALA A 204 13.56 5.57 6.91
CA ALA A 204 14.29 6.48 6.03
C ALA A 204 14.71 5.86 4.69
N ARG A 205 15.24 4.64 4.71
CA ARG A 205 15.67 3.92 3.49
C ARG A 205 14.53 3.12 2.87
N GLY A 206 13.68 2.53 3.71
CA GLY A 206 12.58 1.70 3.28
C GLY A 206 11.52 2.46 2.48
N LYS A 207 11.21 3.70 2.86
CA LYS A 207 10.32 4.59 2.12
C LYS A 207 10.88 4.90 0.73
N ILE A 208 12.19 5.17 0.60
CA ILE A 208 12.84 5.41 -0.70
C ILE A 208 12.76 4.16 -1.59
N LYS A 209 13.11 2.98 -1.06
CA LYS A 209 13.03 1.73 -1.83
C LYS A 209 11.60 1.41 -2.25
N SER A 210 10.63 1.61 -1.35
CA SER A 210 9.22 1.36 -1.63
C SER A 210 8.66 2.37 -2.65
N ALA A 211 9.02 3.65 -2.55
CA ALA A 211 8.65 4.65 -3.55
C ALA A 211 9.18 4.28 -4.93
N ALA A 212 10.44 3.90 -5.04
CA ALA A 212 11.04 3.51 -6.32
C ALA A 212 10.45 2.19 -6.86
N GLY A 213 10.35 1.15 -6.03
CA GLY A 213 9.93 -0.18 -6.48
C GLY A 213 8.42 -0.31 -6.72
N ILE A 214 7.60 0.23 -5.82
CA ILE A 214 6.15 0.20 -5.96
C ILE A 214 5.70 1.31 -6.91
N GLY A 215 6.25 2.52 -6.77
CA GLY A 215 5.86 3.66 -7.60
C GLY A 215 6.12 3.43 -9.08
N ALA A 216 7.27 2.85 -9.45
CA ALA A 216 7.57 2.51 -10.85
C ALA A 216 6.55 1.54 -11.44
N LEU A 217 6.15 0.50 -10.69
CA LEU A 217 5.14 -0.47 -11.12
C LEU A 217 3.77 0.20 -11.31
N LEU A 218 3.37 1.03 -10.34
CA LEU A 218 2.10 1.74 -10.38
C LEU A 218 1.99 2.72 -11.56
N LEU A 219 3.09 3.39 -11.92
CA LEU A 219 3.14 4.28 -13.11
C LEU A 219 3.01 3.51 -14.43
N GLU A 220 3.39 2.22 -14.46
CA GLU A 220 3.13 1.33 -15.59
C GLU A 220 1.75 0.65 -15.53
N GLY A 221 0.90 1.00 -14.58
CA GLY A 221 -0.41 0.38 -14.36
C GLY A 221 -0.32 -1.05 -13.82
N ILE A 222 0.80 -1.42 -13.21
CA ILE A 222 1.05 -2.75 -12.64
C ILE A 222 0.77 -2.74 -11.15
N GLY A 223 -0.17 -3.57 -10.71
CA GLY A 223 -0.53 -3.75 -9.30
C GLY A 223 -2.02 -3.56 -9.05
N SER A 224 -2.62 -4.52 -8.33
CA SER A 224 -4.03 -4.47 -7.92
C SER A 224 -4.16 -4.27 -6.41
N THR A 225 -3.20 -4.77 -5.66
CA THR A 225 -3.05 -4.50 -4.22
C THR A 225 -1.59 -4.25 -3.90
N MET A 226 -1.31 -3.50 -2.83
CA MET A 226 0.06 -3.18 -2.45
C MET A 226 0.30 -3.34 -0.95
N ARG A 227 1.57 -3.62 -0.58
CA ARG A 227 2.04 -3.53 0.79
C ARG A 227 3.40 -2.87 0.84
N VAL A 228 3.51 -1.81 1.62
CA VAL A 228 4.78 -1.25 2.07
C VAL A 228 5.28 -2.10 3.25
N SER A 229 6.59 -2.36 3.33
CA SER A 229 7.19 -3.15 4.42
C SER A 229 8.34 -2.37 5.02
N LEU A 230 8.21 -1.95 6.27
CA LEU A 230 9.19 -1.16 7.00
C LEU A 230 9.56 -1.86 8.32
N THR A 231 10.78 -1.64 8.79
CA THR A 231 11.19 -1.97 10.15
C THR A 231 10.70 -0.85 11.08
N ALA A 232 9.37 -0.78 11.28
CA ALA A 232 8.69 0.26 12.04
C ALA A 232 7.30 -0.20 12.47
N ASP A 233 6.51 0.68 13.13
CA ASP A 233 5.08 0.45 13.37
C ASP A 233 4.34 0.30 12.03
N PRO A 234 3.52 -0.74 11.83
CA PRO A 234 2.78 -0.96 10.58
C PRO A 234 1.85 0.20 10.17
N VAL A 235 1.44 1.05 11.10
CA VAL A 235 0.65 2.27 10.81
C VAL A 235 1.43 3.22 9.90
N GLU A 236 2.75 3.32 10.06
CA GLU A 236 3.60 4.13 9.17
C GLU A 236 3.62 3.59 7.73
N GLU A 237 3.47 2.27 7.55
CA GLU A 237 3.36 1.64 6.23
C GLU A 237 2.11 2.13 5.49
N ILE A 238 0.98 2.24 6.20
CA ILE A 238 -0.30 2.71 5.64
C ILE A 238 -0.23 4.20 5.27
N HIS A 239 0.26 5.05 6.18
CA HIS A 239 0.41 6.48 5.90
C HIS A 239 1.29 6.71 4.67
N PHE A 240 2.40 5.99 4.58
CA PHE A 240 3.28 6.09 3.41
C PHE A 240 2.64 5.55 2.13
N ALA A 241 1.89 4.44 2.20
CA ALA A 241 1.19 3.89 1.05
C ALA A 241 0.15 4.87 0.49
N LYS A 242 -0.64 5.52 1.36
CA LYS A 242 -1.60 6.57 0.98
C LYS A 242 -0.89 7.76 0.35
N ALA A 243 0.17 8.26 0.98
CA ALA A 243 0.95 9.37 0.44
C ALA A 243 1.55 9.04 -0.94
N LEU A 244 2.03 7.82 -1.14
CA LEU A 244 2.55 7.36 -2.44
C LEU A 244 1.45 7.35 -3.51
N LEU A 245 0.29 6.76 -3.23
CA LEU A 245 -0.83 6.71 -4.18
C LEU A 245 -1.34 8.10 -4.55
N THR A 246 -1.42 9.01 -3.58
CA THR A 246 -1.79 10.41 -3.79
C THR A 246 -0.74 11.16 -4.61
N SER A 247 0.56 10.97 -4.29
CA SER A 247 1.66 11.62 -5.04
C SER A 247 1.76 11.18 -6.50
N LEU A 248 1.29 9.96 -6.80
CA LEU A 248 1.21 9.43 -8.16
C LEU A 248 -0.09 9.80 -8.88
N GLY A 249 -1.02 10.52 -8.24
CA GLY A 249 -2.33 10.86 -8.81
C GLY A 249 -3.27 9.66 -8.99
N ILE A 250 -2.98 8.52 -8.34
CA ILE A 250 -3.80 7.29 -8.43
C ILE A 250 -5.01 7.36 -7.50
N ARG A 251 -4.85 8.04 -6.35
CA ARG A 251 -5.95 8.35 -5.42
C ARG A 251 -6.06 9.85 -5.23
N GLU A 252 -7.27 10.35 -5.36
CA GLU A 252 -7.61 11.73 -5.05
C GLU A 252 -8.09 11.83 -3.60
N GLU A 253 -7.22 11.47 -2.66
CA GLU A 253 -7.52 11.53 -1.23
C GLU A 253 -6.55 12.46 -0.52
N GLY A 254 -7.10 13.23 0.43
CA GLY A 254 -6.28 14.02 1.33
C GLY A 254 -5.84 15.37 0.80
N ILE A 255 -4.84 15.93 1.49
CA ILE A 255 -4.26 17.22 1.20
C ILE A 255 -2.82 17.02 0.72
N GLN A 256 -2.54 17.39 -0.51
CA GLN A 256 -1.20 17.40 -1.08
C GLN A 256 -0.58 18.79 -0.93
N VAL A 257 0.54 18.90 -0.22
CA VAL A 257 1.29 20.15 -0.12
C VAL A 257 2.41 20.17 -1.14
N VAL A 258 2.44 21.22 -1.96
CA VAL A 258 3.49 21.49 -2.94
C VAL A 258 4.23 22.76 -2.54
N SER A 259 5.53 22.67 -2.37
CA SER A 259 6.35 23.82 -2.04
C SER A 259 7.49 23.99 -3.04
N CYS A 260 7.85 25.24 -3.37
CA CYS A 260 9.01 25.48 -4.20
C CYS A 260 10.32 25.25 -3.39
N PRO A 261 11.42 24.85 -4.06
CA PRO A 261 12.71 24.77 -3.40
C PRO A 261 13.17 26.19 -2.95
N THR A 262 13.87 26.24 -1.83
CA THR A 262 14.50 27.48 -1.39
C THR A 262 15.54 27.94 -2.41
N CYS A 263 15.43 29.18 -2.88
CA CYS A 263 16.37 29.79 -3.83
C CYS A 263 16.68 31.23 -3.42
N GLY A 264 17.58 31.91 -4.13
CA GLY A 264 17.96 33.29 -3.86
C GLY A 264 16.82 34.33 -3.92
N ARG A 265 15.64 33.96 -4.38
CA ARG A 265 14.44 34.81 -4.40
C ARG A 265 13.52 34.61 -3.20
N THR A 266 13.76 33.57 -2.39
CA THR A 266 12.97 33.30 -1.19
C THR A 266 13.14 34.38 -0.16
N GLN A 267 12.05 34.95 0.33
CA GLN A 267 12.03 36.11 1.23
C GLN A 267 11.47 35.83 2.62
N VAL A 268 11.16 34.57 2.91
CA VAL A 268 10.58 34.06 4.16
C VAL A 268 11.31 32.78 4.58
N LYS A 269 11.05 32.29 5.79
CA LYS A 269 11.54 30.99 6.26
C LYS A 269 10.68 29.86 5.67
N LEU A 270 10.74 29.69 4.34
CA LEU A 270 9.84 28.83 3.56
C LEU A 270 9.81 27.38 4.07
N GLU A 271 10.95 26.79 4.39
CA GLU A 271 11.06 25.43 4.93
C GLU A 271 10.14 25.25 6.16
N LYS A 272 10.26 26.16 7.14
CA LYS A 272 9.44 26.12 8.36
C LYS A 272 7.94 26.31 8.07
N ILE A 273 7.61 27.17 7.11
CA ILE A 273 6.20 27.38 6.72
C ILE A 273 5.65 26.12 6.04
N ALA A 274 6.40 25.51 5.12
CA ALA A 274 5.97 24.30 4.42
C ALA A 274 5.80 23.13 5.40
N GLU A 275 6.78 22.89 6.28
CA GLU A 275 6.69 21.87 7.33
C GLU A 275 5.48 22.08 8.25
N GLU A 276 5.21 23.32 8.65
CA GLU A 276 4.07 23.63 9.51
C GLU A 276 2.74 23.44 8.78
N VAL A 277 2.67 23.79 7.47
CA VAL A 277 1.49 23.53 6.63
C VAL A 277 1.26 22.01 6.49
N GLU A 278 2.30 21.23 6.17
CA GLU A 278 2.23 19.77 6.08
C GLU A 278 1.77 19.15 7.40
N ARG A 279 2.35 19.57 8.52
CA ARG A 279 1.96 19.08 9.85
C ARG A 279 0.51 19.37 10.19
N ARG A 280 0.02 20.59 9.89
CA ARG A 280 -1.38 20.99 10.12
C ARG A 280 -2.33 20.28 9.17
N ALA A 281 -1.96 20.11 7.91
CA ALA A 281 -2.71 19.33 6.94
C ALA A 281 -2.87 17.87 7.38
N GLY A 282 -1.77 17.23 7.86
CA GLY A 282 -1.80 15.89 8.43
C GLY A 282 -2.78 15.78 9.59
N LYS A 283 -2.71 16.68 10.59
CA LYS A 283 -3.64 16.71 11.72
C LYS A 283 -5.10 16.91 11.29
N LEU A 284 -5.32 17.72 10.26
CA LEU A 284 -6.66 17.92 9.73
C LEU A 284 -7.21 16.61 9.13
N MET A 285 -6.37 15.87 8.41
CA MET A 285 -6.72 14.56 7.87
C MET A 285 -7.03 13.54 8.98
N GLU A 286 -6.20 13.48 10.03
CA GLU A 286 -6.41 12.62 11.20
C GLU A 286 -7.72 12.91 11.93
N SER A 287 -8.20 14.16 11.90
CA SER A 287 -9.49 14.55 12.48
C SER A 287 -10.72 14.13 11.67
N GLY A 288 -10.55 13.32 10.61
CA GLY A 288 -11.64 12.85 9.75
C GLY A 288 -12.02 13.83 8.63
N PHE A 289 -11.18 14.82 8.36
CA PHE A 289 -11.39 15.71 7.22
C PHE A 289 -11.22 14.94 5.91
N ALA A 290 -12.31 14.59 5.26
CA ALA A 290 -12.33 13.92 3.96
C ALA A 290 -12.10 14.95 2.84
N GLY A 291 -10.88 15.45 2.70
CA GLY A 291 -10.47 16.24 1.54
C GLY A 291 -10.39 15.34 0.30
N LYS A 292 -11.08 15.68 -0.77
CA LYS A 292 -10.92 14.99 -2.06
C LYS A 292 -9.82 15.71 -2.83
N GLY A 293 -8.58 15.19 -2.75
CA GLY A 293 -7.47 15.62 -3.60
C GLY A 293 -7.14 17.11 -3.56
N ILE A 294 -7.19 17.73 -2.35
CA ILE A 294 -6.88 19.17 -2.21
C ILE A 294 -5.39 19.41 -2.41
N LYS A 295 -5.03 20.29 -3.33
CA LYS A 295 -3.65 20.72 -3.60
C LYS A 295 -3.38 22.07 -2.95
N LEU A 296 -2.43 22.12 -2.00
CA LEU A 296 -1.96 23.34 -1.34
C LEU A 296 -0.59 23.76 -1.89
N ALA A 297 -0.46 24.99 -2.34
CA ALA A 297 0.80 25.55 -2.83
C ALA A 297 1.44 26.51 -1.81
N VAL A 298 2.71 26.27 -1.46
CA VAL A 298 3.49 27.16 -0.56
C VAL A 298 4.70 27.70 -1.33
N MET A 299 4.59 28.94 -1.82
CA MET A 299 5.57 29.57 -2.72
C MET A 299 6.35 30.67 -2.03
N GLY A 300 7.69 30.55 -2.00
CA GLY A 300 8.61 31.43 -1.29
C GLY A 300 8.83 32.81 -1.91
N CYS A 301 8.26 33.10 -3.11
CA CYS A 301 8.35 34.41 -3.75
C CYS A 301 7.15 34.70 -4.65
N ALA A 302 6.92 35.96 -4.94
CA ALA A 302 5.82 36.44 -5.80
C ALA A 302 6.03 36.16 -7.31
N VAL A 303 7.22 35.73 -7.74
CA VAL A 303 7.55 35.57 -9.17
C VAL A 303 6.93 34.27 -9.73
N ASN A 304 7.11 33.16 -9.05
CA ASN A 304 6.56 31.85 -9.47
C ASN A 304 5.17 31.57 -8.85
N GLY A 305 4.85 32.27 -7.75
CA GLY A 305 3.59 32.10 -7.03
C GLY A 305 2.34 32.11 -7.93
N PRO A 306 2.17 33.06 -8.84
CA PRO A 306 0.98 33.13 -9.68
C PRO A 306 0.84 32.00 -10.72
N GLY A 307 1.95 31.38 -11.15
CA GLY A 307 1.95 30.26 -12.10
C GLY A 307 1.53 28.96 -11.42
N GLU A 308 2.23 28.58 -10.38
CA GLU A 308 1.97 27.39 -9.56
C GLU A 308 0.61 27.48 -8.80
N ALA A 309 0.23 28.72 -8.44
CA ALA A 309 -1.04 29.03 -7.80
C ALA A 309 -2.25 28.67 -8.66
N ARG A 310 -2.14 28.67 -9.99
CA ARG A 310 -3.25 28.35 -10.90
C ARG A 310 -3.63 26.88 -10.88
N GLU A 311 -2.68 26.01 -10.54
CA GLU A 311 -2.85 24.56 -10.49
C GLU A 311 -3.19 24.03 -9.10
N ALA A 312 -3.18 24.91 -8.09
CA ALA A 312 -3.50 24.55 -6.71
C ALA A 312 -4.86 25.10 -6.29
N ASP A 313 -5.58 24.34 -5.47
CA ASP A 313 -6.88 24.77 -4.95
C ASP A 313 -6.70 25.96 -4.00
N TYR A 314 -5.69 25.90 -3.15
CA TYR A 314 -5.33 26.98 -2.21
C TYR A 314 -3.80 27.14 -2.16
N GLY A 315 -3.36 28.30 -1.75
CA GLY A 315 -1.94 28.48 -1.53
C GLY A 315 -1.55 29.87 -1.07
N VAL A 316 -0.24 30.04 -0.96
CA VAL A 316 0.39 31.30 -0.59
C VAL A 316 1.57 31.61 -1.50
N ALA A 317 1.65 32.86 -1.95
CA ALA A 317 2.82 33.45 -2.59
C ALA A 317 3.46 34.43 -1.61
N CYS A 318 4.67 34.09 -1.11
CA CYS A 318 5.33 34.86 -0.07
C CYS A 318 6.10 36.08 -0.62
N GLY A 319 6.13 37.15 0.18
CA GLY A 319 6.96 38.34 0.02
C GLY A 319 7.75 38.60 1.31
N ARG A 320 8.32 39.81 1.46
CA ARG A 320 9.08 40.16 2.66
C ARG A 320 8.20 40.24 3.91
N GLY A 321 8.29 39.21 4.77
CA GLY A 321 7.55 39.16 6.05
C GLY A 321 6.05 38.99 5.91
N GLU A 322 5.53 38.73 4.71
CA GLU A 322 4.10 38.56 4.43
C GLU A 322 3.86 37.49 3.36
N GLY A 323 2.64 36.99 3.28
CA GLY A 323 2.17 36.08 2.24
C GLY A 323 0.83 36.53 1.64
N LEU A 324 0.67 36.35 0.34
CA LEU A 324 -0.58 36.57 -0.37
C LEU A 324 -1.29 35.25 -0.53
N LEU A 325 -2.38 35.06 0.21
CA LEU A 325 -3.21 33.86 0.12
C LEU A 325 -4.11 33.91 -1.13
N PHE A 326 -4.26 32.76 -1.74
CA PHE A 326 -5.17 32.56 -2.87
C PHE A 326 -5.98 31.28 -2.72
N ALA A 327 -7.14 31.26 -3.35
CA ALA A 327 -8.01 30.11 -3.48
C ALA A 327 -8.60 30.07 -4.89
N LYS A 328 -8.55 28.90 -5.53
CA LYS A 328 -9.12 28.67 -6.87
C LYS A 328 -8.69 29.75 -7.89
N GLY A 329 -7.41 30.11 -7.86
CA GLY A 329 -6.80 31.13 -8.75
C GLY A 329 -7.11 32.59 -8.40
N LYS A 330 -7.87 32.87 -7.33
CA LYS A 330 -8.21 34.22 -6.90
C LYS A 330 -7.45 34.62 -5.64
N THR A 331 -6.93 35.82 -5.61
CA THR A 331 -6.32 36.40 -4.42
C THR A 331 -7.38 36.64 -3.34
N ILE A 332 -7.12 36.20 -2.12
CA ILE A 332 -8.05 36.32 -0.97
C ILE A 332 -7.62 37.47 -0.06
N LYS A 333 -6.43 37.39 0.51
CA LYS A 333 -5.89 38.39 1.45
C LYS A 333 -4.39 38.29 1.65
N LYS A 334 -3.80 39.34 2.18
CA LYS A 334 -2.44 39.31 2.73
C LYS A 334 -2.45 38.89 4.19
N VAL A 335 -1.43 38.14 4.58
CA VAL A 335 -1.22 37.68 5.96
C VAL A 335 0.26 37.84 6.33
N LYS A 336 0.54 37.96 7.62
CA LYS A 336 1.94 37.98 8.12
C LYS A 336 2.56 36.59 7.96
N GLU A 337 3.89 36.55 7.86
CA GLU A 337 4.65 35.29 7.73
C GLU A 337 4.29 34.28 8.81
N GLU A 338 4.14 34.72 10.07
CA GLU A 338 3.81 33.88 11.23
C GLU A 338 2.41 33.25 11.17
N ASP A 339 1.46 33.86 10.45
CA ASP A 339 0.07 33.43 10.36
C ASP A 339 -0.22 32.57 9.11
N ILE A 340 0.75 32.45 8.18
CA ILE A 340 0.53 31.80 6.86
C ILE A 340 -0.04 30.41 7.00
N ALA A 341 0.58 29.54 7.80
CA ALA A 341 0.16 28.14 7.91
C ALA A 341 -1.24 28.00 8.50
N GLU A 342 -1.56 28.81 9.52
CA GLU A 342 -2.87 28.78 10.17
C GLU A 342 -3.97 29.26 9.22
N GLU A 343 -3.74 30.39 8.56
CA GLU A 343 -4.70 31.00 7.68
C GLU A 343 -4.96 30.16 6.42
N LEU A 344 -3.92 29.50 5.89
CA LEU A 344 -4.04 28.59 4.75
C LEU A 344 -4.91 27.39 5.10
N ILE A 345 -4.68 26.75 6.25
CA ILE A 345 -5.51 25.63 6.71
C ILE A 345 -6.94 26.08 7.04
N ARG A 346 -7.11 27.30 7.56
CA ARG A 346 -8.44 27.88 7.80
C ARG A 346 -9.23 28.06 6.50
N LEU A 347 -8.59 28.49 5.41
CA LEU A 347 -9.22 28.58 4.09
C LEU A 347 -9.73 27.22 3.62
N VAL A 348 -8.92 26.17 3.78
CA VAL A 348 -9.30 24.80 3.42
C VAL A 348 -10.55 24.33 4.20
N LYS A 349 -10.62 24.64 5.48
CA LYS A 349 -11.77 24.27 6.33
C LYS A 349 -13.05 24.99 5.90
N ASN A 350 -12.96 26.30 5.68
CA ASN A 350 -14.13 27.16 5.45
C ASN A 350 -14.78 26.96 4.09
N ASP A 351 -14.04 26.55 3.05
CA ASP A 351 -14.62 26.34 1.70
C ASP A 351 -15.51 25.08 1.61
N ARG A 352 -15.52 24.25 2.63
CA ARG A 352 -16.39 23.08 2.72
C ARG A 352 -17.76 23.37 3.33
N ASP A 353 -17.84 24.42 4.11
CA ASP A 353 -19.07 24.85 4.76
C ASP A 353 -19.89 25.79 3.84
N SER A 354 -19.40 26.02 2.62
CA SER A 354 -20.01 26.84 1.57
C SER A 354 -20.45 25.99 0.37
#